data_2b24e5f348087a63ba254e9690b85a26
#
_entry.id   2b24e5f348087a63ba254e9690b85a26
#
_cell.length_a   1.000
_cell.length_b   1.000
_cell.length_c   1.000
_cell.angle_alpha   90.00
_cell.angle_beta   90.00
_cell.angle_gamma   90.00
#
_symmetry.space_group_name_H-M   'P 1'
#
loop_
_entity.id
_entity.type
_entity.pdbx_description
1 polymer ?
#
loop_
_entity_poly.entity_id
_entity_poly.type
_entity_poly.pdbx_seq_one_letter_code
_entity_poly.pdbx_strand_id
1 'polypeptide(L)'
;ARSGQGIDQLLAMTRAVVKGEYVCKPHRSINLPTQTSALIQELSDKVKETFPDIHNAEWIAFRLIEGDVSVQERFSNAELNALAERIHLQIGNNFHDQWMEDIYAQAEEICREVVQQGNERGRLPLDIKLDRILTHRIWGFPIMVALLCCVFWLTIIGSNYPSTWLNEILIGFAHPHLRELFVSMHSPEWFTGLMVDGVYLATAWVVSVMLPPMAIFFPLFTLLEDFGYLPRVAFNLDELFRRSVAHGKQALTMSMGFGCNAAGVVSTRIIDSSRERLIAIITNNFSLCNGRWPTQILLATLFIGAAVPSQYSNVVALLAVMAVVLAGVGFMFGSSWVLSRTVLRGEVSTFHLELPPYRPPQFWQTLYTSVIDRTLIVLWRAVVFAAPAGALIWLSCNITVGDVSIAQHLISFLDVPGW
;
A
#
# COMPACT_ATOMS: atom_id res chain seq x y z
N ALA A 1 10.68 -13.77 -19.76
CA ALA A 1 11.78 -13.51 -18.83
C ALA A 1 11.91 -14.57 -17.72
N ARG A 2 10.81 -15.10 -17.17
CA ARG A 2 10.83 -16.06 -16.03
C ARG A 2 11.41 -17.44 -16.39
N SER A 3 11.27 -17.89 -17.63
CA SER A 3 11.84 -19.14 -18.13
C SER A 3 13.28 -19.03 -18.62
N GLY A 4 13.82 -17.82 -18.67
CA GLY A 4 15.15 -17.56 -19.23
C GLY A 4 15.26 -17.73 -20.75
N GLN A 5 14.20 -18.20 -21.42
CA GLN A 5 14.20 -18.38 -22.87
C GLN A 5 14.38 -17.04 -23.60
N GLY A 6 15.34 -16.98 -24.50
CA GLY A 6 15.62 -15.80 -25.31
C GLY A 6 16.53 -14.75 -24.66
N ILE A 7 16.93 -14.89 -23.38
CA ILE A 7 17.83 -13.93 -22.72
C ILE A 7 19.19 -13.88 -23.42
N ASP A 8 19.74 -15.02 -23.82
CA ASP A 8 21.03 -15.08 -24.53
C ASP A 8 20.96 -14.37 -25.88
N GLN A 9 19.84 -14.50 -26.59
CA GLN A 9 19.61 -13.81 -27.87
C GLN A 9 19.47 -12.30 -27.67
N LEU A 10 18.75 -11.87 -26.62
CA LEU A 10 18.63 -10.46 -26.26
C LEU A 10 20.00 -9.86 -25.92
N LEU A 11 20.80 -10.55 -25.11
CA LEU A 11 22.15 -10.12 -24.74
C LEU A 11 23.09 -10.05 -25.96
N ALA A 12 22.99 -11.00 -26.88
CA ALA A 12 23.74 -11.00 -28.11
C ALA A 12 23.39 -9.80 -29.01
N MET A 13 22.09 -9.50 -29.17
CA MET A 13 21.62 -8.33 -29.92
C MET A 13 22.04 -7.03 -29.26
N THR A 14 21.91 -6.92 -27.93
CA THR A 14 22.38 -5.75 -27.18
C THR A 14 23.88 -5.52 -27.39
N ARG A 15 24.69 -6.57 -27.36
CA ARG A 15 26.14 -6.47 -27.64
C ARG A 15 26.42 -6.03 -29.07
N ALA A 16 25.67 -6.52 -30.05
CA ALA A 16 25.82 -6.13 -31.45
C ALA A 16 25.52 -4.64 -31.67
N VAL A 17 24.46 -4.11 -31.00
CA VAL A 17 24.12 -2.69 -31.03
C VAL A 17 25.23 -1.84 -30.37
N VAL A 18 25.70 -2.24 -29.19
CA VAL A 18 26.78 -1.52 -28.47
C VAL A 18 28.10 -1.50 -29.24
N LYS A 19 28.42 -2.59 -29.98
CA LYS A 19 29.61 -2.67 -30.82
C LYS A 19 29.48 -1.94 -32.15
N GLY A 20 28.30 -1.40 -32.48
CA GLY A 20 28.02 -0.79 -33.77
C GLY A 20 27.88 -1.81 -34.96
N GLU A 21 27.81 -3.10 -34.65
CA GLU A 21 27.60 -4.16 -35.65
C GLU A 21 26.16 -4.11 -36.18
N TYR A 22 25.25 -3.55 -35.42
CA TYR A 22 23.85 -3.35 -35.79
C TYR A 22 23.46 -1.88 -35.61
N VAL A 23 23.10 -1.23 -36.69
CA VAL A 23 22.63 0.15 -36.69
C VAL A 23 21.10 0.14 -36.61
N CYS A 24 20.56 0.63 -35.53
CA CYS A 24 19.12 0.79 -35.38
C CYS A 24 18.62 1.81 -36.41
N LYS A 25 17.67 1.40 -37.25
CA LYS A 25 16.98 2.34 -38.15
C LYS A 25 16.04 3.20 -37.28
N PRO A 26 16.01 4.53 -37.48
CA PRO A 26 15.05 5.37 -36.80
C PRO A 26 13.64 4.86 -37.16
N HIS A 27 12.89 4.47 -36.12
CA HIS A 27 11.55 3.94 -36.32
C HIS A 27 10.56 5.05 -36.11
N ARG A 28 9.66 5.17 -37.05
CA ARG A 28 8.44 6.01 -37.11
C ARG A 28 8.44 7.31 -36.27
N SER A 29 8.15 8.40 -36.93
CA SER A 29 7.81 9.68 -36.26
C SER A 29 6.50 9.53 -35.49
N ILE A 30 6.44 10.12 -34.32
CA ILE A 30 5.22 10.24 -33.53
C ILE A 30 4.18 11.00 -34.37
N ASN A 31 2.97 10.46 -34.51
CA ASN A 31 1.89 11.06 -35.30
C ASN A 31 1.16 12.13 -34.49
N LEU A 32 1.82 13.24 -34.25
CA LEU A 32 1.21 14.38 -33.59
C LEU A 32 0.49 15.27 -34.61
N PRO A 33 -0.49 16.08 -34.16
CA PRO A 33 -1.12 17.11 -35.02
C PRO A 33 -0.06 17.99 -35.68
N THR A 34 -0.26 18.37 -36.93
CA THR A 34 0.72 19.09 -37.76
C THR A 34 1.24 20.38 -37.10
N GLN A 35 0.39 21.09 -36.36
CA GLN A 35 0.79 22.27 -35.59
C GLN A 35 1.73 21.96 -34.44
N THR A 36 1.42 20.91 -33.66
CA THR A 36 2.23 20.46 -32.53
C THR A 36 3.58 19.95 -33.01
N SER A 37 3.59 19.18 -34.10
CA SER A 37 4.82 18.67 -34.72
C SER A 37 5.74 19.80 -35.20
N ALA A 38 5.21 20.87 -35.78
CA ALA A 38 5.99 22.01 -36.22
C ALA A 38 6.65 22.76 -35.04
N LEU A 39 5.94 22.92 -33.92
CA LEU A 39 6.45 23.60 -32.73
C LEU A 39 7.56 22.75 -32.04
N ILE A 40 7.40 21.42 -32.01
CA ILE A 40 8.42 20.51 -31.50
C ILE A 40 9.65 20.52 -32.38
N GLN A 41 9.48 20.57 -33.70
CA GLN A 41 10.59 20.63 -34.62
C GLN A 41 11.36 21.96 -34.45
N GLU A 42 10.69 23.11 -34.27
CA GLU A 42 11.33 24.40 -33.95
C GLU A 42 12.21 24.29 -32.72
N LEU A 43 11.73 23.69 -31.63
CA LEU A 43 12.50 23.50 -30.40
C LEU A 43 13.66 22.48 -30.61
N SER A 44 13.40 21.40 -31.34
CA SER A 44 14.40 20.37 -31.66
C SER A 44 15.58 20.97 -32.45
N ASP A 45 15.29 21.81 -33.43
CA ASP A 45 16.32 22.46 -34.24
C ASP A 45 17.15 23.45 -33.38
N LYS A 46 16.48 24.17 -32.47
CA LYS A 46 17.17 25.05 -31.51
C LYS A 46 18.05 24.27 -30.51
N VAL A 47 17.62 23.09 -30.09
CA VAL A 47 18.42 22.18 -29.26
C VAL A 47 19.65 21.71 -30.02
N LYS A 48 19.53 21.33 -31.31
CA LYS A 48 20.66 20.93 -32.16
C LYS A 48 21.65 22.06 -32.40
N GLU A 49 21.17 23.30 -32.59
CA GLU A 49 22.05 24.46 -32.72
C GLU A 49 22.88 24.71 -31.44
N THR A 50 22.25 24.56 -30.28
CA THR A 50 22.88 24.82 -28.98
C THR A 50 23.82 23.70 -28.55
N PHE A 51 23.47 22.46 -28.90
CA PHE A 51 24.18 21.23 -28.51
C PHE A 51 24.37 20.30 -29.73
N PRO A 52 25.40 20.52 -30.58
CA PRO A 52 25.58 19.75 -31.82
C PRO A 52 25.84 18.26 -31.66
N ASP A 53 26.39 17.86 -30.52
CA ASP A 53 26.76 16.45 -30.28
C ASP A 53 25.57 15.57 -29.82
N ILE A 54 24.36 16.09 -29.77
CA ILE A 54 23.18 15.38 -29.29
C ILE A 54 22.52 14.61 -30.43
N HIS A 55 22.45 13.27 -30.26
CA HIS A 55 21.82 12.39 -31.25
C HIS A 55 20.28 12.40 -31.23
N ASN A 56 19.65 12.86 -30.13
CA ASN A 56 18.21 12.75 -29.89
C ASN A 56 17.57 14.07 -29.46
N ALA A 57 17.78 15.11 -30.24
CA ALA A 57 17.30 16.46 -29.94
C ALA A 57 15.76 16.55 -29.83
N GLU A 58 15.05 15.78 -30.63
CA GLU A 58 13.59 15.71 -30.60
C GLU A 58 13.06 15.19 -29.24
N TRP A 59 13.68 14.13 -28.70
CA TRP A 59 13.32 13.62 -27.37
C TRP A 59 13.59 14.66 -26.27
N ILE A 60 14.69 15.39 -26.36
CA ILE A 60 15.00 16.46 -25.40
C ILE A 60 13.97 17.58 -25.50
N ALA A 61 13.56 17.96 -26.72
CA ALA A 61 12.52 18.95 -26.91
C ALA A 61 11.20 18.53 -26.26
N PHE A 62 10.80 17.27 -26.41
CA PHE A 62 9.63 16.71 -25.73
C PHE A 62 9.73 16.85 -24.22
N ARG A 63 10.86 16.43 -23.62
CA ARG A 63 11.05 16.48 -22.17
C ARG A 63 11.11 17.90 -21.62
N LEU A 64 11.65 18.84 -22.39
CA LEU A 64 11.65 20.27 -22.02
C LEU A 64 10.23 20.86 -22.03
N ILE A 65 9.41 20.51 -23.03
CA ILE A 65 8.00 20.94 -23.09
C ILE A 65 7.19 20.34 -21.92
N GLU A 66 7.49 19.09 -21.53
CA GLU A 66 6.87 18.40 -20.40
C GLU A 66 7.26 18.98 -19.03
N GLY A 67 8.33 19.80 -18.98
CA GLY A 67 8.80 20.41 -17.75
C GLY A 67 9.66 19.49 -16.88
N ASP A 68 10.34 18.49 -17.47
CA ASP A 68 11.25 17.61 -16.74
C ASP A 68 12.43 18.38 -16.15
N VAL A 69 12.41 18.51 -14.82
CA VAL A 69 13.42 19.24 -14.06
C VAL A 69 14.83 18.71 -14.32
N SER A 70 14.99 17.39 -14.44
CA SER A 70 16.31 16.78 -14.66
C SER A 70 16.91 17.12 -16.03
N VAL A 71 16.05 17.25 -17.04
CA VAL A 71 16.47 17.65 -18.38
C VAL A 71 16.72 19.16 -18.43
N GLN A 72 15.89 19.97 -17.77
CA GLN A 72 16.07 21.42 -17.66
C GLN A 72 17.38 21.79 -16.97
N GLU A 73 17.73 21.08 -15.88
CA GLU A 73 19.00 21.28 -15.17
C GLU A 73 20.22 20.89 -16.02
N ARG A 74 20.13 19.76 -16.74
CA ARG A 74 21.22 19.24 -17.56
C ARG A 74 21.47 20.05 -18.83
N PHE A 75 20.42 20.58 -19.44
CA PHE A 75 20.45 21.40 -20.64
C PHE A 75 20.10 22.86 -20.33
N SER A 76 20.63 23.38 -19.22
CA SER A 76 20.34 24.70 -18.67
C SER A 76 20.72 25.80 -19.67
N ASN A 77 19.74 26.26 -20.46
CA ASN A 77 19.83 27.42 -21.34
C ASN A 77 18.54 28.22 -21.21
N ALA A 78 18.68 29.50 -20.82
CA ALA A 78 17.53 30.38 -20.57
C ALA A 78 16.65 30.56 -21.81
N GLU A 79 17.24 30.62 -23.03
CA GLU A 79 16.47 30.74 -24.27
C GLU A 79 15.66 29.48 -24.58
N LEU A 80 16.28 28.28 -24.38
CA LEU A 80 15.58 27.00 -24.62
C LEU A 80 14.43 26.81 -23.64
N ASN A 81 14.66 27.12 -22.37
CA ASN A 81 13.61 27.00 -21.35
C ASN A 81 12.45 27.97 -21.60
N ALA A 82 12.74 29.22 -21.96
CA ALA A 82 11.71 30.21 -22.30
C ALA A 82 10.92 29.82 -23.57
N LEU A 83 11.58 29.23 -24.57
CA LEU A 83 10.93 28.70 -25.76
C LEU A 83 10.05 27.50 -25.45
N ALA A 84 10.55 26.56 -24.64
CA ALA A 84 9.80 25.39 -24.21
C ALA A 84 8.53 25.77 -23.41
N GLU A 85 8.63 26.74 -22.51
CA GLU A 85 7.49 27.23 -21.71
C GLU A 85 6.47 27.94 -22.61
N ARG A 86 6.89 28.75 -23.59
CA ARG A 86 6.02 29.36 -24.58
C ARG A 86 5.26 28.31 -25.40
N ILE A 87 5.98 27.25 -25.85
CA ILE A 87 5.40 26.15 -26.62
C ILE A 87 4.42 25.35 -25.73
N HIS A 88 4.75 25.08 -24.49
CA HIS A 88 3.87 24.41 -23.54
C HIS A 88 2.54 25.16 -23.36
N LEU A 89 2.60 26.48 -23.20
CA LEU A 89 1.39 27.32 -23.12
C LEU A 89 0.53 27.31 -24.39
N GLN A 90 1.15 27.14 -25.56
CA GLN A 90 0.43 27.07 -26.83
C GLN A 90 -0.22 25.71 -27.07
N ILE A 91 0.43 24.64 -26.70
CA ILE A 91 -0.06 23.24 -26.86
C ILE A 91 -1.12 22.90 -25.81
N GLY A 92 -1.00 23.48 -24.60
CA GLY A 92 -1.95 23.26 -23.50
C GLY A 92 -1.63 22.01 -22.67
N ASN A 93 -2.37 21.86 -21.55
CA ASN A 93 -2.10 20.83 -20.53
C ASN A 93 -2.41 19.38 -20.99
N ASN A 94 -3.07 19.20 -22.15
CA ASN A 94 -3.41 17.87 -22.66
C ASN A 94 -2.29 17.24 -23.50
N PHE A 95 -1.15 17.90 -23.64
CA PHE A 95 -0.03 17.40 -24.46
C PHE A 95 0.51 16.05 -23.99
N HIS A 96 0.70 15.91 -22.69
CA HIS A 96 1.17 14.66 -22.10
C HIS A 96 0.24 13.48 -22.42
N ASP A 97 -1.07 13.68 -22.26
CA ASP A 97 -2.07 12.64 -22.51
C ASP A 97 -2.11 12.23 -23.99
N GLN A 98 -2.09 13.19 -24.89
CA GLN A 98 -2.05 12.94 -26.34
C GLN A 98 -0.79 12.21 -26.77
N TRP A 99 0.35 12.60 -26.23
CA TRP A 99 1.62 11.95 -26.51
C TRP A 99 1.65 10.51 -25.99
N MET A 100 1.18 10.28 -24.78
CA MET A 100 1.08 8.93 -24.21
C MET A 100 0.11 8.06 -25.00
N GLU A 101 -1.03 8.59 -25.42
CA GLU A 101 -2.00 7.87 -26.26
C GLU A 101 -1.37 7.42 -27.60
N ASP A 102 -0.59 8.29 -28.25
CA ASP A 102 0.09 7.96 -29.51
C ASP A 102 1.19 6.89 -29.31
N ILE A 103 1.98 6.98 -28.23
CA ILE A 103 2.97 5.93 -27.89
C ILE A 103 2.28 4.59 -27.69
N TYR A 104 1.16 4.54 -26.97
CA TYR A 104 0.40 3.30 -26.77
C TYR A 104 -0.18 2.77 -28.07
N ALA A 105 -0.71 3.64 -28.93
CA ALA A 105 -1.23 3.24 -30.24
C ALA A 105 -0.13 2.62 -31.12
N GLN A 106 1.07 3.23 -31.15
CA GLN A 106 2.22 2.69 -31.88
C GLN A 106 2.70 1.36 -31.29
N ALA A 107 2.77 1.25 -29.97
CA ALA A 107 3.13 -0.01 -29.31
C ALA A 107 2.13 -1.12 -29.65
N GLU A 108 0.83 -0.82 -29.69
CA GLU A 108 -0.20 -1.76 -30.09
C GLU A 108 -0.04 -2.21 -31.55
N GLU A 109 0.28 -1.29 -32.45
CA GLU A 109 0.53 -1.58 -33.87
C GLU A 109 1.74 -2.51 -34.04
N ILE A 110 2.86 -2.22 -33.35
CA ILE A 110 4.04 -3.07 -33.33
C ILE A 110 3.71 -4.46 -32.77
N CYS A 111 2.94 -4.52 -31.68
CA CYS A 111 2.50 -5.78 -31.11
C CYS A 111 1.65 -6.60 -32.08
N ARG A 112 0.77 -5.97 -32.85
CA ARG A 112 -0.03 -6.68 -33.87
C ARG A 112 0.84 -7.30 -34.97
N GLU A 113 1.92 -6.61 -35.36
CA GLU A 113 2.83 -7.12 -36.41
C GLU A 113 3.75 -8.22 -35.90
N VAL A 114 4.24 -8.10 -34.67
CA VAL A 114 5.31 -8.98 -34.13
C VAL A 114 4.78 -10.15 -33.32
N VAL A 115 3.66 -9.96 -32.59
CA VAL A 115 3.11 -11.02 -31.75
C VAL A 115 2.34 -12.03 -32.59
N GLN A 116 2.95 -13.15 -32.85
CA GLN A 116 2.27 -14.32 -33.41
C GLN A 116 1.45 -14.99 -32.33
N GLN A 117 0.14 -14.81 -32.36
CA GLN A 117 -0.76 -15.60 -31.53
C GLN A 117 -0.67 -17.04 -31.96
N GLY A 118 -0.06 -17.90 -31.13
CA GLY A 118 -0.07 -19.33 -31.31
C GLY A 118 -1.50 -19.81 -31.52
N ASN A 119 -1.67 -20.68 -32.50
CA ASN A 119 -2.97 -21.12 -33.04
C ASN A 119 -3.76 -22.01 -32.05
N GLU A 120 -3.89 -21.60 -30.80
CA GLU A 120 -4.82 -22.22 -29.84
C GLU A 120 -6.25 -21.73 -30.12
N ARG A 121 -6.73 -22.09 -31.31
CA ARG A 121 -8.14 -21.89 -31.68
C ARG A 121 -9.03 -22.69 -30.72
N GLY A 122 -9.71 -22.03 -29.83
CA GLY A 122 -10.90 -22.58 -29.19
C GLY A 122 -11.04 -22.45 -27.67
N ARG A 123 -10.00 -22.10 -26.91
CA ARG A 123 -10.15 -21.81 -25.49
C ARG A 123 -9.66 -20.39 -25.23
N LEU A 124 -10.59 -19.49 -24.92
CA LEU A 124 -10.19 -18.25 -24.26
C LEU A 124 -9.33 -18.66 -23.07
N PRO A 125 -8.07 -18.20 -22.98
CA PRO A 125 -7.22 -18.55 -21.86
C PRO A 125 -7.99 -18.25 -20.57
N LEU A 126 -7.85 -19.11 -19.57
CA LEU A 126 -8.56 -19.00 -18.29
C LEU A 126 -8.39 -17.60 -17.70
N ASP A 127 -7.26 -16.98 -17.96
CA ASP A 127 -6.94 -15.62 -17.53
C ASP A 127 -7.97 -14.60 -18.03
N ILE A 128 -8.31 -14.62 -19.33
CA ILE A 128 -9.30 -13.69 -19.92
C ILE A 128 -10.70 -13.94 -19.36
N LYS A 129 -11.05 -15.19 -19.07
CA LYS A 129 -12.36 -15.49 -18.46
C LYS A 129 -12.43 -15.00 -17.02
N LEU A 130 -11.36 -15.22 -16.25
CA LEU A 130 -11.25 -14.74 -14.89
C LEU A 130 -11.27 -13.21 -14.84
N ASP A 131 -10.50 -12.55 -15.72
CA ASP A 131 -10.49 -11.10 -15.78
C ASP A 131 -11.88 -10.52 -16.11
N ARG A 132 -12.60 -11.10 -17.06
CA ARG A 132 -13.96 -10.67 -17.39
C ARG A 132 -14.92 -10.70 -16.19
N ILE A 133 -14.73 -11.67 -15.28
CA ILE A 133 -15.56 -11.80 -14.07
C ILE A 133 -15.08 -10.86 -12.97
N LEU A 134 -13.76 -10.84 -12.71
CA LEU A 134 -13.15 -10.09 -11.61
C LEU A 134 -13.10 -8.58 -11.86
N THR A 135 -13.00 -8.16 -13.12
CA THR A 135 -13.02 -6.73 -13.51
C THR A 135 -14.40 -6.26 -13.98
N HIS A 136 -15.43 -7.10 -13.83
CA HIS A 136 -16.78 -6.72 -14.22
C HIS A 136 -17.30 -5.59 -13.33
N ARG A 137 -17.86 -4.54 -13.95
CA ARG A 137 -18.33 -3.31 -13.27
C ARG A 137 -19.29 -3.55 -12.10
N ILE A 138 -20.15 -4.59 -12.18
CA ILE A 138 -21.14 -4.92 -11.14
C ILE A 138 -20.65 -6.09 -10.29
N TRP A 139 -20.23 -7.20 -10.91
CA TRP A 139 -19.85 -8.42 -10.20
C TRP A 139 -18.45 -8.39 -9.60
N GLY A 140 -17.54 -7.57 -10.12
CA GLY A 140 -16.20 -7.44 -9.58
C GLY A 140 -16.18 -6.95 -8.13
N PHE A 141 -17.06 -5.99 -7.78
CA PHE A 141 -17.10 -5.42 -6.43
C PHE A 141 -17.60 -6.43 -5.36
N PRO A 142 -18.75 -7.13 -5.54
CA PRO A 142 -19.17 -8.18 -4.60
C PRO A 142 -18.15 -9.31 -4.44
N ILE A 143 -17.51 -9.75 -5.52
CA ILE A 143 -16.50 -10.81 -5.46
C ILE A 143 -15.28 -10.33 -4.66
N MET A 144 -14.85 -9.08 -4.88
CA MET A 144 -13.76 -8.46 -4.14
C MET A 144 -14.07 -8.42 -2.63
N VAL A 145 -15.26 -7.96 -2.25
CA VAL A 145 -15.68 -7.91 -0.85
C VAL A 145 -15.78 -9.32 -0.26
N ALA A 146 -16.37 -10.27 -0.97
CA ALA A 146 -16.51 -11.66 -0.52
C ALA A 146 -15.12 -12.30 -0.29
N LEU A 147 -14.17 -12.10 -1.18
CA LEU A 147 -12.82 -12.65 -1.04
C LEU A 147 -12.07 -11.99 0.12
N LEU A 148 -12.20 -10.68 0.29
CA LEU A 148 -11.63 -9.95 1.42
C LEU A 148 -12.23 -10.46 2.75
N CYS A 149 -13.55 -10.60 2.82
CA CYS A 149 -14.23 -11.18 3.98
C CYS A 149 -13.77 -12.62 4.26
N CYS A 150 -13.54 -13.43 3.23
CA CYS A 150 -13.03 -14.80 3.38
C CYS A 150 -11.62 -14.80 4.00
N VAL A 151 -10.73 -13.93 3.54
CA VAL A 151 -9.38 -13.78 4.10
C VAL A 151 -9.43 -13.35 5.56
N PHE A 152 -10.26 -12.38 5.91
CA PHE A 152 -10.43 -11.95 7.30
C PHE A 152 -11.05 -13.04 8.17
N TRP A 153 -12.09 -13.70 7.69
CA TRP A 153 -12.72 -14.81 8.42
C TRP A 153 -11.74 -15.93 8.71
N LEU A 154 -10.96 -16.33 7.70
CA LEU A 154 -9.92 -17.35 7.87
C LEU A 154 -8.82 -16.90 8.84
N THR A 155 -8.42 -15.63 8.78
CA THR A 155 -7.42 -15.05 9.68
C THR A 155 -7.92 -15.05 11.12
N ILE A 156 -9.16 -14.59 11.37
CA ILE A 156 -9.72 -14.48 12.73
C ILE A 156 -9.94 -15.87 13.35
N ILE A 157 -10.61 -16.77 12.63
CA ILE A 157 -10.90 -18.12 13.14
C ILE A 157 -9.62 -18.94 13.25
N GLY A 158 -8.76 -18.90 12.22
CA GLY A 158 -7.52 -19.66 12.19
C GLY A 158 -6.52 -19.22 13.25
N SER A 159 -6.52 -17.95 13.64
CA SER A 159 -5.61 -17.44 14.67
C SER A 159 -6.08 -17.71 16.10
N ASN A 160 -7.35 -17.99 16.32
CA ASN A 160 -7.94 -18.08 17.66
C ASN A 160 -7.28 -19.19 18.49
N TYR A 161 -7.18 -20.39 17.93
CA TYR A 161 -6.55 -21.52 18.62
C TYR A 161 -5.06 -21.29 18.92
N PRO A 162 -4.20 -20.91 17.95
CA PRO A 162 -2.80 -20.61 18.23
C PRO A 162 -2.60 -19.44 19.20
N SER A 163 -3.46 -18.42 19.17
CA SER A 163 -3.39 -17.29 20.11
C SER A 163 -3.69 -17.71 21.54
N THR A 164 -4.73 -18.53 21.74
CA THR A 164 -5.07 -19.06 23.07
C THR A 164 -3.95 -19.94 23.63
N TRP A 165 -3.44 -20.85 22.80
CA TRP A 165 -2.33 -21.72 23.19
C TRP A 165 -1.06 -20.94 23.54
N LEU A 166 -0.72 -19.93 22.75
CA LEU A 166 0.45 -19.08 23.00
C LEU A 166 0.25 -18.22 24.26
N ASN A 167 -0.96 -17.76 24.52
CA ASN A 167 -1.33 -17.04 25.74
C ASN A 167 -1.17 -17.92 26.99
N GLU A 168 -1.64 -19.17 26.94
CA GLU A 168 -1.49 -20.13 28.03
C GLU A 168 0.00 -20.42 28.33
N ILE A 169 0.83 -20.55 27.30
CA ILE A 169 2.28 -20.77 27.48
C ILE A 169 2.97 -19.52 28.04
N LEU A 170 2.76 -18.36 27.42
CA LEU A 170 3.51 -17.16 27.77
C LEU A 170 3.00 -16.52 29.06
N ILE A 171 1.69 -16.46 29.25
CA ILE A 171 1.10 -15.80 30.41
C ILE A 171 0.72 -16.80 31.50
N GLY A 172 0.10 -17.94 31.13
CA GLY A 172 -0.32 -18.94 32.12
C GLY A 172 0.82 -19.70 32.71
N PHE A 173 1.84 -20.08 31.93
CA PHE A 173 2.95 -20.90 32.40
C PHE A 173 4.21 -20.07 32.66
N ALA A 174 4.72 -19.34 31.68
CA ALA A 174 6.03 -18.69 31.80
C ALA A 174 6.04 -17.48 32.75
N HIS A 175 4.98 -16.67 32.81
CA HIS A 175 4.90 -15.52 33.71
C HIS A 175 5.03 -15.87 35.18
N PRO A 176 4.27 -16.84 35.77
CA PRO A 176 4.43 -17.21 37.16
C PRO A 176 5.81 -17.79 37.47
N HIS A 177 6.36 -18.63 36.58
CA HIS A 177 7.68 -19.18 36.77
C HIS A 177 8.80 -18.12 36.74
N LEU A 178 8.70 -17.16 35.86
CA LEU A 178 9.61 -16.00 35.83
C LEU A 178 9.52 -15.22 37.13
N ARG A 179 8.32 -15.01 37.66
CA ARG A 179 8.12 -14.29 38.91
C ARG A 179 8.74 -15.04 40.08
N GLU A 180 8.54 -16.36 40.18
CA GLU A 180 9.17 -17.23 41.19
C GLU A 180 10.70 -17.20 41.08
N LEU A 181 11.24 -17.21 39.88
CA LEU A 181 12.68 -17.10 39.61
C LEU A 181 13.25 -15.80 40.16
N PHE A 182 12.63 -14.66 39.90
CA PHE A 182 13.07 -13.35 40.37
C PHE A 182 12.97 -13.25 41.90
N VAL A 183 11.91 -13.80 42.49
CA VAL A 183 11.76 -13.89 43.95
C VAL A 183 12.84 -14.76 44.57
N SER A 184 13.16 -15.91 43.97
CA SER A 184 14.24 -16.81 44.43
C SER A 184 15.64 -16.17 44.38
N MET A 185 15.85 -15.26 43.42
CA MET A 185 17.05 -14.43 43.29
C MET A 185 17.11 -13.25 44.28
N HIS A 186 16.17 -13.16 45.22
CA HIS A 186 16.06 -12.07 46.21
C HIS A 186 16.00 -10.66 45.56
N SER A 187 15.43 -10.58 44.36
CA SER A 187 15.25 -9.28 43.66
C SER A 187 14.26 -8.41 44.41
N PRO A 188 14.48 -7.07 44.47
CA PRO A 188 13.50 -6.13 45.04
C PRO A 188 12.13 -6.24 44.37
N GLU A 189 11.04 -6.16 45.14
CA GLU A 189 9.68 -6.31 44.61
C GLU A 189 9.35 -5.32 43.46
N TRP A 190 9.83 -4.08 43.58
CA TRP A 190 9.64 -3.08 42.54
C TRP A 190 10.31 -3.47 41.21
N PHE A 191 11.50 -4.09 41.28
CA PHE A 191 12.23 -4.54 40.10
C PHE A 191 11.58 -5.78 39.48
N THR A 192 11.14 -6.73 40.29
CA THR A 192 10.39 -7.91 39.85
C THR A 192 9.09 -7.49 39.20
N GLY A 193 8.32 -6.59 39.80
CA GLY A 193 7.09 -6.04 39.22
C GLY A 193 7.33 -5.33 37.91
N LEU A 194 8.34 -4.45 37.84
CA LEU A 194 8.67 -3.74 36.60
C LEU A 194 9.05 -4.69 35.46
N MET A 195 9.92 -5.68 35.72
CA MET A 195 10.43 -6.56 34.68
C MET A 195 9.44 -7.66 34.29
N VAL A 196 8.75 -8.26 35.27
CA VAL A 196 7.85 -9.38 35.01
C VAL A 196 6.43 -8.91 34.75
N ASP A 197 5.87 -8.08 35.62
CA ASP A 197 4.48 -7.64 35.50
C ASP A 197 4.32 -6.41 34.55
N GLY A 198 5.39 -5.63 34.32
CA GLY A 198 5.41 -4.54 33.36
C GLY A 198 5.90 -4.98 31.96
N VAL A 199 7.20 -5.19 31.83
CA VAL A 199 7.86 -5.44 30.54
C VAL A 199 7.46 -6.77 29.93
N TYR A 200 7.65 -7.87 30.69
CA TYR A 200 7.38 -9.22 30.18
C TYR A 200 5.91 -9.43 29.86
N LEU A 201 5.00 -9.08 30.77
CA LEU A 201 3.56 -9.28 30.59
C LEU A 201 3.04 -8.53 29.35
N ALA A 202 3.46 -7.27 29.16
CA ALA A 202 3.08 -6.49 28.00
C ALA A 202 3.61 -7.09 26.69
N THR A 203 4.86 -7.53 26.67
CA THR A 203 5.45 -8.17 25.48
C THR A 203 4.85 -9.53 25.20
N ALA A 204 4.61 -10.37 26.22
CA ALA A 204 3.97 -11.66 26.09
C ALA A 204 2.54 -11.53 25.53
N TRP A 205 1.79 -10.55 26.03
CA TRP A 205 0.44 -10.26 25.54
C TRP A 205 0.46 -9.82 24.08
N VAL A 206 1.36 -8.90 23.69
CA VAL A 206 1.51 -8.46 22.29
C VAL A 206 1.89 -9.63 21.39
N VAL A 207 2.82 -10.49 21.79
CA VAL A 207 3.23 -11.66 21.00
C VAL A 207 2.07 -12.64 20.83
N SER A 208 1.36 -12.99 21.92
CA SER A 208 0.26 -13.96 21.87
C SER A 208 -0.93 -13.52 21.02
N VAL A 209 -1.24 -12.21 21.02
CA VAL A 209 -2.38 -11.66 20.28
C VAL A 209 -2.02 -11.31 18.83
N MET A 210 -0.78 -10.85 18.55
CA MET A 210 -0.42 -10.35 17.22
C MET A 210 0.23 -11.41 16.31
N LEU A 211 1.07 -12.31 16.88
CA LEU A 211 1.82 -13.26 16.04
C LEU A 211 0.92 -14.20 15.23
N PRO A 212 -0.10 -14.89 15.79
CA PRO A 212 -0.87 -15.86 15.03
C PRO A 212 -1.72 -15.22 13.91
N PRO A 213 -2.46 -14.11 14.12
CA PRO A 213 -3.16 -13.44 13.03
C PRO A 213 -2.24 -12.97 11.92
N MET A 214 -1.06 -12.42 12.26
CA MET A 214 -0.09 -11.96 11.28
C MET A 214 0.51 -13.12 10.47
N ALA A 215 0.82 -14.23 11.12
CA ALA A 215 1.38 -15.44 10.50
C ALA A 215 0.41 -16.09 9.50
N ILE A 216 -0.90 -15.87 9.64
CA ILE A 216 -1.93 -16.34 8.70
C ILE A 216 -2.21 -15.27 7.62
N PHE A 217 -2.39 -14.02 8.04
CA PHE A 217 -2.79 -12.94 7.14
C PHE A 217 -1.72 -12.62 6.08
N PHE A 218 -0.45 -12.45 6.49
CA PHE A 218 0.58 -12.06 5.53
C PHE A 218 0.81 -13.09 4.42
N PRO A 219 0.92 -14.41 4.68
CA PRO A 219 1.01 -15.39 3.61
C PRO A 219 -0.20 -15.39 2.68
N LEU A 220 -1.43 -15.35 3.22
CA LEU A 220 -2.64 -15.31 2.42
C LEU A 220 -2.67 -14.08 1.51
N PHE A 221 -2.33 -12.92 2.07
CA PHE A 221 -2.34 -11.68 1.31
C PHE A 221 -1.24 -11.65 0.23
N THR A 222 -0.04 -12.16 0.55
CA THR A 222 1.06 -12.26 -0.41
C THR A 222 0.74 -13.28 -1.52
N LEU A 223 0.05 -14.37 -1.19
CA LEU A 223 -0.44 -15.31 -2.21
C LEU A 223 -1.42 -14.64 -3.19
N LEU A 224 -2.34 -13.80 -2.69
CA LEU A 224 -3.24 -13.02 -3.53
C LEU A 224 -2.49 -11.98 -4.38
N GLU A 225 -1.43 -11.39 -3.84
CA GLU A 225 -0.53 -10.48 -4.55
C GLU A 225 0.20 -11.22 -5.67
N ASP A 226 0.85 -12.34 -5.36
CA ASP A 226 1.60 -13.16 -6.33
C ASP A 226 0.70 -13.72 -7.43
N PHE A 227 -0.52 -14.11 -7.09
CA PHE A 227 -1.52 -14.55 -8.04
C PHE A 227 -1.95 -13.45 -9.00
N GLY A 228 -1.69 -12.18 -8.65
CA GLY A 228 -2.05 -11.02 -9.47
C GLY A 228 -3.47 -10.50 -9.21
N TYR A 229 -4.10 -10.92 -8.12
CA TYR A 229 -5.46 -10.49 -7.78
C TYR A 229 -5.52 -9.02 -7.32
N LEU A 230 -4.51 -8.54 -6.58
CA LEU A 230 -4.48 -7.19 -6.04
C LEU A 230 -4.53 -6.08 -7.10
N PRO A 231 -3.85 -6.19 -8.26
CA PRO A 231 -4.03 -5.23 -9.36
C PRO A 231 -5.48 -5.13 -9.86
N ARG A 232 -6.25 -6.25 -9.84
CA ARG A 232 -7.67 -6.24 -10.23
C ARG A 232 -8.54 -5.51 -9.21
N VAL A 233 -8.22 -5.65 -7.92
CA VAL A 233 -8.84 -4.85 -6.86
C VAL A 233 -8.57 -3.36 -7.07
N ALA A 234 -7.31 -2.99 -7.34
CA ALA A 234 -6.94 -1.61 -7.63
C ALA A 234 -7.68 -1.06 -8.85
N PHE A 235 -7.80 -1.85 -9.91
CA PHE A 235 -8.56 -1.47 -11.12
C PHE A 235 -10.04 -1.22 -10.83
N ASN A 236 -10.70 -2.10 -10.07
CA ASN A 236 -12.12 -1.92 -9.73
C ASN A 236 -12.38 -0.69 -8.85
N LEU A 237 -11.42 -0.33 -7.99
CA LEU A 237 -11.52 0.80 -7.08
C LEU A 237 -11.02 2.11 -7.68
N ASP A 238 -10.27 2.08 -8.79
CA ASP A 238 -9.61 3.25 -9.38
C ASP A 238 -10.59 4.39 -9.66
N GLU A 239 -11.74 4.11 -10.27
CA GLU A 239 -12.75 5.12 -10.56
C GLU A 239 -13.29 5.80 -9.29
N LEU A 240 -13.46 5.03 -8.20
CA LEU A 240 -13.92 5.57 -6.92
C LEU A 240 -12.85 6.47 -6.29
N PHE A 241 -11.60 6.05 -6.32
CA PHE A 241 -10.47 6.80 -5.78
C PHE A 241 -10.15 8.05 -6.61
N ARG A 242 -10.24 7.96 -7.92
CA ARG A 242 -10.03 9.09 -8.83
C ARG A 242 -11.01 10.24 -8.57
N ARG A 243 -12.27 9.94 -8.24
CA ARG A 243 -13.25 10.95 -7.81
C ARG A 243 -12.86 11.69 -6.53
N SER A 244 -12.08 11.06 -5.67
CA SER A 244 -11.57 11.64 -4.41
C SER A 244 -10.18 12.27 -4.56
N VAL A 245 -9.70 12.48 -5.81
CA VAL A 245 -8.35 13.01 -6.11
C VAL A 245 -7.25 12.10 -5.52
N ALA A 246 -7.58 10.82 -5.36
CA ALA A 246 -6.68 9.77 -4.88
C ALA A 246 -6.33 8.83 -6.04
N HIS A 247 -5.20 8.15 -5.94
CA HIS A 247 -4.67 7.29 -6.99
C HIS A 247 -5.13 5.83 -6.82
N GLY A 248 -5.31 5.07 -7.92
CA GLY A 248 -5.68 3.65 -7.86
C GLY A 248 -4.72 2.78 -7.06
N LYS A 249 -3.41 3.07 -7.05
CA LYS A 249 -2.44 2.41 -6.16
C LYS A 249 -2.74 2.62 -4.68
N GLN A 250 -3.38 3.74 -4.31
CA GLN A 250 -3.80 4.01 -2.93
C GLN A 250 -4.89 3.05 -2.47
N ALA A 251 -5.77 2.61 -3.37
CA ALA A 251 -6.77 1.59 -3.07
C ALA A 251 -6.14 0.29 -2.56
N LEU A 252 -5.01 -0.11 -3.16
CA LEU A 252 -4.27 -1.29 -2.76
C LEU A 252 -3.71 -1.15 -1.33
N THR A 253 -3.03 -0.02 -1.06
CA THR A 253 -2.43 0.23 0.25
C THR A 253 -3.48 0.31 1.36
N MET A 254 -4.64 0.89 1.06
CA MET A 254 -5.78 0.96 1.98
C MET A 254 -6.41 -0.40 2.25
N SER A 255 -6.58 -1.23 1.21
CA SER A 255 -7.07 -2.61 1.38
C SER A 255 -6.15 -3.42 2.31
N MET A 256 -4.83 -3.24 2.19
CA MET A 256 -3.86 -3.82 3.13
C MET A 256 -4.01 -3.24 4.54
N GLY A 257 -4.35 -1.96 4.67
CA GLY A 257 -4.54 -1.26 5.93
C GLY A 257 -5.66 -1.85 6.79
N PHE A 258 -6.73 -2.35 6.18
CA PHE A 258 -7.80 -3.07 6.90
C PHE A 258 -7.31 -4.38 7.52
N GLY A 259 -6.33 -5.05 6.93
CA GLY A 259 -5.67 -6.19 7.56
C GLY A 259 -4.68 -5.75 8.63
N CYS A 260 -3.74 -4.90 8.26
CA CYS A 260 -2.70 -4.39 9.15
C CYS A 260 -2.25 -3.00 8.69
N ASN A 261 -2.44 -1.97 9.52
CA ASN A 261 -2.01 -0.60 9.19
C ASN A 261 -0.51 -0.50 8.91
N ALA A 262 0.32 -1.25 9.64
CA ALA A 262 1.77 -1.26 9.38
C ALA A 262 2.10 -1.79 7.98
N ALA A 263 1.42 -2.86 7.55
CA ALA A 263 1.55 -3.39 6.18
C ALA A 263 1.04 -2.39 5.14
N GLY A 264 -0.11 -1.75 5.40
CA GLY A 264 -0.65 -0.69 4.55
C GLY A 264 0.34 0.46 4.34
N VAL A 265 0.96 0.95 5.42
CA VAL A 265 1.98 2.02 5.34
C VAL A 265 3.23 1.56 4.58
N VAL A 266 3.73 0.35 4.82
CA VAL A 266 4.89 -0.18 4.09
C VAL A 266 4.59 -0.33 2.60
N SER A 267 3.38 -0.76 2.24
CA SER A 267 2.97 -0.94 0.84
C SER A 267 2.84 0.38 0.06
N THR A 268 2.75 1.53 0.74
CA THR A 268 2.75 2.84 0.05
C THR A 268 4.00 3.11 -0.79
N ARG A 269 5.05 2.32 -0.61
CA ARG A 269 6.28 2.38 -1.42
C ARG A 269 6.04 2.13 -2.91
N ILE A 270 4.93 1.47 -3.27
CA ILE A 270 4.53 1.26 -4.67
C ILE A 270 4.01 2.53 -5.35
N ILE A 271 3.73 3.58 -4.57
CA ILE A 271 3.27 4.87 -5.08
C ILE A 271 4.50 5.70 -5.43
N ASP A 272 4.62 6.08 -6.69
CA ASP A 272 5.80 6.76 -7.22
C ASP A 272 5.89 8.21 -6.72
N SER A 273 4.76 8.93 -6.72
CA SER A 273 4.67 10.31 -6.26
C SER A 273 4.85 10.42 -4.74
N SER A 274 5.85 11.18 -4.28
CA SER A 274 6.09 11.43 -2.85
C SER A 274 4.90 12.10 -2.16
N ARG A 275 4.19 12.98 -2.87
CA ARG A 275 2.97 13.65 -2.41
C ARG A 275 1.84 12.65 -2.16
N GLU A 276 1.52 11.82 -3.15
CA GLU A 276 0.45 10.82 -3.05
C GLU A 276 0.79 9.74 -2.02
N ARG A 277 2.06 9.38 -1.92
CA ARG A 277 2.55 8.47 -0.89
C ARG A 277 2.30 9.02 0.52
N LEU A 278 2.56 10.30 0.75
CA LEU A 278 2.32 10.94 2.04
C LEU A 278 0.82 10.98 2.36
N ILE A 279 -0.04 11.32 1.39
CA ILE A 279 -1.50 11.26 1.54
C ILE A 279 -1.93 9.83 1.91
N ALA A 280 -1.42 8.81 1.20
CA ALA A 280 -1.75 7.42 1.48
C ALA A 280 -1.32 6.98 2.89
N ILE A 281 -0.14 7.40 3.36
CA ILE A 281 0.35 7.11 4.73
C ILE A 281 -0.58 7.71 5.79
N ILE A 282 -0.95 8.97 5.64
CA ILE A 282 -1.82 9.67 6.60
C ILE A 282 -3.21 9.05 6.61
N THR A 283 -3.81 8.85 5.45
CA THR A 283 -5.18 8.36 5.33
C THR A 283 -5.33 6.89 5.70
N ASN A 284 -4.25 6.08 5.58
CA ASN A 284 -4.26 4.68 5.98
C ASN A 284 -4.56 4.47 7.48
N ASN A 285 -4.30 5.47 8.34
CA ASN A 285 -4.61 5.40 9.77
C ASN A 285 -6.11 5.31 10.08
N PHE A 286 -6.99 5.71 9.16
CA PHE A 286 -8.43 5.59 9.32
C PHE A 286 -8.94 4.16 9.02
N SER A 287 -8.11 3.29 8.44
CA SER A 287 -8.45 1.88 8.24
C SER A 287 -8.52 1.15 9.58
N LEU A 288 -9.59 0.43 9.81
CA LEU A 288 -9.75 -0.43 10.99
C LEU A 288 -9.01 -1.74 10.77
N CYS A 289 -7.81 -1.84 11.32
CA CYS A 289 -7.03 -3.07 11.23
C CYS A 289 -7.58 -4.18 12.14
N ASN A 290 -7.19 -5.42 11.83
CA ASN A 290 -7.65 -6.61 12.57
C ASN A 290 -7.44 -6.51 14.09
N GLY A 291 -6.35 -5.90 14.55
CA GLY A 291 -6.08 -5.69 15.98
C GLY A 291 -7.04 -4.72 16.70
N ARG A 292 -7.76 -3.87 15.96
CA ARG A 292 -8.73 -2.92 16.54
C ARG A 292 -10.15 -3.49 16.61
N TRP A 293 -10.47 -4.53 15.86
CA TRP A 293 -11.81 -5.12 15.82
C TRP A 293 -12.31 -5.59 17.19
N PRO A 294 -11.53 -6.36 17.99
CA PRO A 294 -11.99 -6.81 19.30
C PRO A 294 -12.38 -5.66 20.23
N THR A 295 -11.57 -4.61 20.25
CA THR A 295 -11.86 -3.42 21.06
C THR A 295 -13.12 -2.69 20.60
N GLN A 296 -13.31 -2.54 19.28
CA GLN A 296 -14.51 -1.91 18.72
C GLN A 296 -15.76 -2.72 19.02
N ILE A 297 -15.71 -4.05 18.88
CA ILE A 297 -16.83 -4.93 19.22
C ILE A 297 -17.15 -4.84 20.70
N LEU A 298 -16.13 -4.87 21.58
CA LEU A 298 -16.29 -4.76 23.01
C LEU A 298 -16.96 -3.41 23.40
N LEU A 299 -16.48 -2.30 22.87
CA LEU A 299 -17.06 -0.99 23.13
C LEU A 299 -18.50 -0.89 22.61
N ALA A 300 -18.76 -1.40 21.40
CA ALA A 300 -20.11 -1.39 20.83
C ALA A 300 -21.08 -2.23 21.67
N THR A 301 -20.67 -3.39 22.17
CA THR A 301 -21.52 -4.24 23.00
C THR A 301 -21.74 -3.66 24.38
N LEU A 302 -20.72 -3.13 25.03
CA LEU A 302 -20.81 -2.58 26.39
C LEU A 302 -21.57 -1.26 26.44
N PHE A 303 -21.34 -0.34 25.53
CA PHE A 303 -21.94 1.00 25.60
C PHE A 303 -23.24 1.09 24.79
N ILE A 304 -23.22 0.62 23.55
CA ILE A 304 -24.36 0.78 22.63
C ILE A 304 -25.34 -0.39 22.81
N GLY A 305 -24.83 -1.62 22.91
CA GLY A 305 -25.64 -2.80 23.13
C GLY A 305 -26.36 -2.81 24.48
N ALA A 306 -25.75 -2.25 25.54
CA ALA A 306 -26.35 -2.14 26.86
C ALA A 306 -27.45 -1.06 26.94
N ALA A 307 -27.43 -0.06 26.07
CA ALA A 307 -28.44 1.00 26.02
C ALA A 307 -29.78 0.57 25.37
N VAL A 308 -29.85 -0.64 24.80
CA VAL A 308 -30.98 -1.15 24.01
C VAL A 308 -31.51 -2.45 24.64
N PRO A 309 -32.84 -2.75 24.54
CA PRO A 309 -33.40 -4.01 25.02
C PRO A 309 -32.64 -5.24 24.49
N SER A 310 -32.47 -6.25 25.33
CA SER A 310 -31.63 -7.44 25.08
C SER A 310 -31.90 -8.15 23.76
N GLN A 311 -33.15 -8.08 23.26
CA GLN A 311 -33.54 -8.67 21.98
C GLN A 311 -32.84 -8.05 20.77
N TYR A 312 -32.47 -6.77 20.82
CA TYR A 312 -31.84 -6.02 19.72
C TYR A 312 -30.38 -5.68 19.98
N SER A 313 -29.84 -5.95 21.17
CA SER A 313 -28.50 -5.58 21.61
C SER A 313 -27.40 -6.02 20.60
N ASN A 314 -27.42 -7.27 20.17
CA ASN A 314 -26.44 -7.80 19.22
C ASN A 314 -26.54 -7.15 17.82
N VAL A 315 -27.75 -6.88 17.35
CA VAL A 315 -27.98 -6.25 16.02
C VAL A 315 -27.51 -4.80 16.06
N VAL A 316 -27.85 -4.07 17.12
CA VAL A 316 -27.46 -2.66 17.27
C VAL A 316 -25.96 -2.52 17.47
N ALA A 317 -25.32 -3.40 18.24
CA ALA A 317 -23.86 -3.44 18.35
C ALA A 317 -23.18 -3.71 17.00
N LEU A 318 -23.70 -4.66 16.20
CA LEU A 318 -23.21 -4.94 14.85
C LEU A 318 -23.35 -3.71 13.93
N LEU A 319 -24.52 -3.06 13.96
CA LEU A 319 -24.75 -1.85 13.17
C LEU A 319 -23.84 -0.70 13.59
N ALA A 320 -23.56 -0.56 14.89
CA ALA A 320 -22.62 0.44 15.41
C ALA A 320 -21.20 0.19 14.91
N VAL A 321 -20.72 -1.05 14.96
CA VAL A 321 -19.40 -1.40 14.40
C VAL A 321 -19.36 -1.13 12.89
N MET A 322 -20.41 -1.48 12.17
CA MET A 322 -20.50 -1.20 10.73
C MET A 322 -20.51 0.29 10.43
N ALA A 323 -21.19 1.10 11.23
CA ALA A 323 -21.18 2.56 11.10
C ALA A 323 -19.78 3.14 11.33
N VAL A 324 -19.01 2.63 12.31
CA VAL A 324 -17.63 3.03 12.55
C VAL A 324 -16.72 2.68 11.37
N VAL A 325 -16.89 1.49 10.77
CA VAL A 325 -16.15 1.09 9.55
C VAL A 325 -16.46 2.05 8.39
N LEU A 326 -17.74 2.31 8.14
CA LEU A 326 -18.17 3.23 7.07
C LEU A 326 -17.68 4.66 7.32
N ALA A 327 -17.72 5.12 8.58
CA ALA A 327 -17.16 6.41 8.96
C ALA A 327 -15.64 6.45 8.72
N GLY A 328 -14.91 5.39 9.07
CA GLY A 328 -13.47 5.27 8.78
C GLY A 328 -13.16 5.39 7.29
N VAL A 329 -13.92 4.70 6.44
CA VAL A 329 -13.81 4.82 4.97
C VAL A 329 -14.14 6.25 4.51
N GLY A 330 -15.21 6.85 5.07
CA GLY A 330 -15.60 8.23 4.76
C GLY A 330 -14.51 9.24 5.15
N PHE A 331 -13.92 9.10 6.35
CA PHE A 331 -12.80 9.95 6.79
C PHE A 331 -11.54 9.75 5.93
N MET A 332 -11.29 8.55 5.46
CA MET A 332 -10.19 8.23 4.57
C MET A 332 -10.30 9.01 3.24
N PHE A 333 -11.45 8.95 2.58
CA PHE A 333 -11.72 9.72 1.36
C PHE A 333 -11.77 11.24 1.62
N GLY A 334 -12.44 11.66 2.67
CA GLY A 334 -12.54 13.07 3.06
C GLY A 334 -11.18 13.68 3.35
N SER A 335 -10.34 13.00 4.11
CA SER A 335 -8.97 13.46 4.41
C SER A 335 -8.09 13.50 3.17
N SER A 336 -8.20 12.51 2.28
CA SER A 336 -7.47 12.51 1.01
C SER A 336 -7.86 13.73 0.17
N TRP A 337 -9.15 14.01 0.06
CA TRP A 337 -9.68 15.15 -0.66
C TRP A 337 -9.24 16.50 -0.04
N VAL A 338 -9.29 16.63 1.29
CA VAL A 338 -8.85 17.85 2.00
C VAL A 338 -7.35 18.06 1.82
N LEU A 339 -6.53 17.03 2.07
CA LEU A 339 -5.07 17.12 1.98
C LEU A 339 -4.62 17.48 0.56
N SER A 340 -5.26 16.89 -0.47
CA SER A 340 -4.90 17.17 -1.87
C SER A 340 -5.21 18.60 -2.29
N ARG A 341 -6.18 19.27 -1.65
CA ARG A 341 -6.58 20.65 -1.98
C ARG A 341 -5.94 21.71 -1.09
N THR A 342 -5.48 21.36 0.09
CA THR A 342 -4.95 22.33 1.07
C THR A 342 -3.43 22.28 1.15
N VAL A 343 -2.89 21.29 1.84
CA VAL A 343 -1.45 21.22 2.21
C VAL A 343 -0.62 20.61 1.09
N LEU A 344 -1.13 19.54 0.45
CA LEU A 344 -0.41 18.75 -0.54
C LEU A 344 -0.99 19.00 -1.94
N ARG A 345 -0.94 20.26 -2.38
CA ARG A 345 -1.38 20.66 -3.72
C ARG A 345 -0.41 20.13 -4.79
N GLY A 346 -0.92 19.77 -5.96
CA GLY A 346 -0.13 19.31 -7.10
C GLY A 346 -1.00 18.50 -8.06
N GLU A 347 -0.48 18.22 -9.24
CA GLU A 347 -1.16 17.39 -10.23
C GLU A 347 -1.20 15.93 -9.78
N VAL A 348 -2.27 15.25 -10.14
CA VAL A 348 -2.40 13.80 -9.93
C VAL A 348 -1.52 13.13 -10.97
N SER A 349 -0.66 12.22 -10.56
CA SER A 349 0.17 11.48 -11.52
C SER A 349 -0.74 10.64 -12.43
N THR A 350 -0.52 10.74 -13.72
CA THR A 350 -1.21 9.89 -14.71
C THR A 350 -0.69 8.47 -14.57
N PHE A 351 -1.59 7.57 -14.21
CA PHE A 351 -1.24 6.16 -14.03
C PHE A 351 -2.06 5.28 -14.96
N HIS A 352 -1.36 4.56 -15.80
CA HIS A 352 -1.94 3.46 -16.57
C HIS A 352 -1.72 2.16 -15.81
N LEU A 353 -2.81 1.57 -15.32
CA LEU A 353 -2.76 0.29 -14.62
C LEU A 353 -2.72 -0.83 -15.66
N GLU A 354 -1.53 -1.36 -15.94
CA GLU A 354 -1.39 -2.60 -16.66
C GLU A 354 -1.74 -3.78 -15.74
N LEU A 355 -2.71 -4.60 -16.17
CA LEU A 355 -3.06 -5.82 -15.44
C LEU A 355 -2.03 -6.90 -15.75
N PRO A 356 -1.16 -7.29 -14.80
CA PRO A 356 -0.20 -8.35 -15.03
C PRO A 356 -0.93 -9.68 -15.25
N PRO A 357 -0.39 -10.58 -16.08
CA PRO A 357 -0.96 -11.91 -16.25
C PRO A 357 -0.95 -12.69 -14.93
N TYR A 358 -1.92 -13.58 -14.75
CA TYR A 358 -1.96 -14.46 -13.58
C TYR A 358 -0.70 -15.32 -13.53
N ARG A 359 -0.13 -15.45 -12.36
CA ARG A 359 1.10 -16.21 -12.15
C ARG A 359 0.80 -17.36 -11.18
N PRO A 360 1.26 -18.59 -11.47
CA PRO A 360 1.17 -19.66 -10.49
C PRO A 360 2.00 -19.26 -9.27
N PRO A 361 1.39 -19.22 -8.07
CA PRO A 361 2.08 -18.81 -6.86
C PRO A 361 3.16 -19.84 -6.48
N GLN A 362 4.33 -19.38 -6.09
CA GLN A 362 5.37 -20.23 -5.50
C GLN A 362 5.08 -20.42 -4.02
N PHE A 363 4.11 -21.30 -3.70
CA PHE A 363 3.49 -21.41 -2.39
C PHE A 363 4.51 -21.49 -1.23
N TRP A 364 5.49 -22.38 -1.32
CA TRP A 364 6.48 -22.58 -0.25
C TRP A 364 7.42 -21.38 -0.08
N GLN A 365 7.86 -20.80 -1.17
CA GLN A 365 8.73 -19.63 -1.12
C GLN A 365 7.97 -18.42 -0.56
N THR A 366 6.75 -18.19 -1.01
CA THR A 366 5.90 -17.10 -0.53
C THR A 366 5.55 -17.25 0.94
N LEU A 367 5.25 -18.49 1.39
CA LEU A 367 4.99 -18.78 2.79
C LEU A 367 6.21 -18.46 3.67
N TYR A 368 7.37 -18.97 3.28
CA TYR A 368 8.62 -18.76 4.04
C TYR A 368 8.99 -17.27 4.12
N THR A 369 9.04 -16.56 3.01
CA THR A 369 9.40 -15.14 2.98
C THR A 369 8.37 -14.27 3.70
N SER A 370 7.07 -14.57 3.60
CA SER A 370 6.04 -13.81 4.30
C SER A 370 6.08 -13.97 5.81
N VAL A 371 6.35 -15.19 6.29
CA VAL A 371 6.44 -15.44 7.75
C VAL A 371 7.72 -14.83 8.31
N ILE A 372 8.87 -15.01 7.67
CA ILE A 372 10.15 -14.55 8.21
C ILE A 372 10.32 -13.04 7.98
N ASP A 373 10.25 -12.58 6.71
CA ASP A 373 10.62 -11.21 6.39
C ASP A 373 9.54 -10.19 6.77
N ARG A 374 8.26 -10.60 6.74
CA ARG A 374 7.16 -9.68 7.07
C ARG A 374 6.69 -9.85 8.51
N THR A 375 6.33 -11.08 8.93
CA THR A 375 5.74 -11.30 10.26
C THR A 375 6.73 -11.06 11.37
N LEU A 376 7.94 -11.68 11.32
CA LEU A 376 8.92 -11.56 12.40
C LEU A 376 9.49 -10.14 12.53
N ILE A 377 9.74 -9.44 11.40
CA ILE A 377 10.25 -8.07 11.46
C ILE A 377 9.22 -7.13 12.07
N VAL A 378 7.94 -7.25 11.70
CA VAL A 378 6.87 -6.41 12.26
C VAL A 378 6.65 -6.73 13.72
N LEU A 379 6.65 -8.03 14.10
CA LEU A 379 6.54 -8.47 15.49
C LEU A 379 7.68 -7.95 16.34
N TRP A 380 8.92 -8.05 15.87
CA TRP A 380 10.09 -7.52 16.58
C TRP A 380 9.95 -6.02 16.88
N ARG A 381 9.53 -5.25 15.90
CA ARG A 381 9.25 -3.82 16.11
C ARG A 381 8.14 -3.59 17.13
N ALA A 382 7.07 -4.37 17.10
CA ALA A 382 5.99 -4.27 18.07
C ALA A 382 6.48 -4.57 19.51
N VAL A 383 7.31 -5.60 19.68
CA VAL A 383 7.91 -5.98 20.98
C VAL A 383 8.84 -4.88 21.51
N VAL A 384 9.69 -4.31 20.64
CA VAL A 384 10.61 -3.22 21.03
C VAL A 384 9.86 -2.00 21.57
N PHE A 385 8.67 -1.71 21.05
CA PHE A 385 7.82 -0.61 21.55
C PHE A 385 6.94 -1.05 22.74
N ALA A 386 6.48 -2.29 22.77
CA ALA A 386 5.64 -2.80 23.85
C ALA A 386 6.38 -2.90 25.18
N ALA A 387 7.65 -3.26 25.15
CA ALA A 387 8.47 -3.40 26.36
C ALA A 387 8.57 -2.09 27.18
N PRO A 388 9.02 -0.95 26.62
CA PRO A 388 9.04 0.30 27.36
C PRO A 388 7.64 0.83 27.69
N ALA A 389 6.65 0.60 26.83
CA ALA A 389 5.27 0.98 27.11
C ALA A 389 4.71 0.20 28.33
N GLY A 390 4.96 -1.10 28.42
CA GLY A 390 4.59 -1.92 29.57
C GLY A 390 5.26 -1.44 30.86
N ALA A 391 6.56 -1.10 30.79
CA ALA A 391 7.29 -0.53 31.93
C ALA A 391 6.67 0.80 32.38
N LEU A 392 6.35 1.71 31.44
CA LEU A 392 5.72 3.01 31.75
C LEU A 392 4.33 2.85 32.36
N ILE A 393 3.51 1.96 31.83
CA ILE A 393 2.18 1.66 32.37
C ILE A 393 2.31 1.12 33.79
N TRP A 394 3.19 0.15 33.99
CA TRP A 394 3.41 -0.42 35.34
C TRP A 394 3.87 0.65 36.32
N LEU A 395 4.85 1.48 35.96
CA LEU A 395 5.34 2.59 36.79
C LEU A 395 4.21 3.57 37.12
N SER A 396 3.40 3.95 36.15
CA SER A 396 2.28 4.90 36.37
C SER A 396 1.19 4.33 37.28
N CYS A 397 1.01 3.00 37.28
CA CYS A 397 0.04 2.34 38.17
C CYS A 397 0.56 2.11 39.59
N ASN A 398 1.88 1.87 39.75
CA ASN A 398 2.46 1.48 41.05
C ASN A 398 3.18 2.63 41.78
N ILE A 399 3.54 3.73 41.10
CA ILE A 399 4.09 4.89 41.78
C ILE A 399 2.92 5.71 42.32
N THR A 400 2.85 5.85 43.65
CA THR A 400 1.87 6.68 44.33
C THR A 400 2.45 8.05 44.65
N VAL A 401 1.70 9.08 44.37
CA VAL A 401 1.99 10.46 44.77
C VAL A 401 0.91 10.86 45.77
N GLY A 402 1.26 10.86 47.07
CA GLY A 402 0.28 10.89 48.15
C GLY A 402 -0.41 9.52 48.31
N ASP A 403 -1.74 9.51 48.42
CA ASP A 403 -2.53 8.28 48.59
C ASP A 403 -3.08 7.73 47.25
N VAL A 404 -2.70 8.31 46.12
CA VAL A 404 -3.30 8.00 44.82
C VAL A 404 -2.20 7.72 43.78
N SER A 405 -2.39 6.71 42.90
CA SER A 405 -1.42 6.41 41.86
C SER A 405 -1.41 7.51 40.77
N ILE A 406 -0.26 7.63 40.08
CA ILE A 406 -0.12 8.57 38.94
C ILE A 406 -1.18 8.28 37.88
N ALA A 407 -1.50 7.02 37.61
CA ALA A 407 -2.54 6.64 36.67
C ALA A 407 -3.92 7.16 37.09
N GLN A 408 -4.26 7.12 38.38
CA GLN A 408 -5.51 7.66 38.91
C GLN A 408 -5.57 9.20 38.85
N HIS A 409 -4.44 9.90 39.07
CA HIS A 409 -4.36 11.35 38.85
C HIS A 409 -4.58 11.70 37.38
N LEU A 410 -4.02 10.95 36.44
CA LEU A 410 -4.26 11.16 35.02
C LEU A 410 -5.71 10.89 34.62
N ILE A 411 -6.33 9.84 35.18
CA ILE A 411 -7.75 9.53 34.96
C ILE A 411 -8.62 10.65 35.52
N SER A 412 -8.37 11.10 36.75
CA SER A 412 -9.15 12.19 37.38
C SER A 412 -8.99 13.55 36.68
N PHE A 413 -7.83 13.80 36.05
CA PHE A 413 -7.61 14.98 35.22
C PHE A 413 -8.37 14.91 33.88
N LEU A 414 -8.52 13.70 33.33
CA LEU A 414 -9.29 13.45 32.10
C LEU A 414 -10.80 13.30 32.34
N ASP A 415 -11.17 13.01 33.61
CA ASP A 415 -12.56 12.94 34.05
C ASP A 415 -13.10 14.38 34.14
N VAL A 416 -13.65 14.86 33.02
CA VAL A 416 -14.20 16.21 32.93
C VAL A 416 -15.35 16.31 33.94
N PRO A 417 -15.28 17.23 34.93
CA PRO A 417 -16.34 17.35 35.92
C PRO A 417 -17.64 17.81 35.25
N GLY A 418 -18.59 16.90 35.09
CA GLY A 418 -19.90 17.29 34.60
C GLY A 418 -20.70 16.29 33.74
N TRP A 419 -20.55 14.99 33.97
CA TRP A 419 -21.56 13.99 33.45
C TRP A 419 -21.94 13.02 34.53
#